data_435cf0501bae8c2ae37ab14a225f2c7d
#
_entry.id   435cf0501bae8c2ae37ab14a225f2c7d
#
_cell.length_a   1.000
_cell.length_b   1.000
_cell.length_c   1.000
_cell.angle_alpha   90.00
_cell.angle_beta   90.00
_cell.angle_gamma   90.00
#
_symmetry.space_group_name_H-M   'P 1'
#
loop_
_entity.id
_entity.type
_entity.pdbx_description
1 polymer ?
#
loop_
_entity_poly.entity_id
_entity_poly.type
_entity_poly.pdbx_seq_one_letter_code
_entity_poly.pdbx_strand_id
1 'polypeptide(L)'
;NKDIYFKNIIDFNKIMKFNPQSQVFISQAKKALKELKGKLYTKELLELDQKEADYKAQKIETNDYITYLLGRDRSRPVPTEYKNIALLTETMAKEKAIDQIKVMNESQNLLLNLQSSLAAKSLRADSDSLMAQAQLLKDQKISPFSFYSYLKDLAQRHLKDDFVIKYPNLNSFTDYLAKVNSIDSTDLFLELEDLNFEIKQALSRTDEQKTLIKALRNISFLEGFFNLKVSNEELDYYLNNKDSHKVAFFESFLKPAIKKYNISAFIDYNPNLIDSHLTEFEDFYKVVKDRDIAMVNNSISE
;
A
#
# COMPACT_ATOMS: atom_id res chain seq x y z
N ASN A 1 7.11 -26.09 17.37
CA ASN A 1 6.99 -24.62 17.39
C ASN A 1 7.82 -23.88 18.44
N LYS A 2 8.22 -24.52 19.56
CA LYS A 2 9.10 -23.90 20.56
C LYS A 2 10.48 -23.58 19.97
N ASP A 3 11.03 -24.43 19.13
CA ASP A 3 12.38 -24.26 18.56
C ASP A 3 12.44 -23.04 17.61
N ILE A 4 11.42 -22.85 16.79
CA ILE A 4 11.31 -21.66 15.91
C ILE A 4 11.23 -20.38 16.74
N TYR A 5 10.45 -20.41 17.83
CA TYR A 5 10.31 -19.27 18.73
C TYR A 5 11.65 -18.92 19.43
N PHE A 6 12.35 -19.92 19.98
CA PHE A 6 13.65 -19.70 20.59
C PHE A 6 14.70 -19.21 19.60
N LYS A 7 14.72 -19.77 18.38
CA LYS A 7 15.60 -19.29 17.32
C LYS A 7 15.32 -17.83 16.99
N ASN A 8 14.05 -17.46 16.85
CA ASN A 8 13.66 -16.06 16.58
C ASN A 8 14.18 -15.09 17.65
N ILE A 9 14.10 -15.46 18.96
CA ILE A 9 14.63 -14.64 20.06
C ILE A 9 16.15 -14.51 19.98
N ILE A 10 16.86 -15.60 19.68
CA ILE A 10 18.32 -15.59 19.57
C ILE A 10 18.75 -14.70 18.42
N ASP A 11 18.14 -14.84 17.25
CA ASP A 11 18.45 -14.08 16.05
C ASP A 11 18.10 -12.60 16.27
N PHE A 12 16.95 -12.28 16.89
CA PHE A 12 16.59 -10.91 17.29
C PHE A 12 17.67 -10.26 18.16
N ASN A 13 18.10 -10.92 19.22
CA ASN A 13 19.15 -10.41 20.11
C ASN A 13 20.49 -10.21 19.39
N LYS A 14 20.78 -11.03 18.37
CA LYS A 14 21.98 -10.91 17.56
C LYS A 14 21.93 -9.67 16.67
N ILE A 15 20.85 -9.49 15.90
CA ILE A 15 20.71 -8.36 14.98
C ILE A 15 20.63 -7.01 15.72
N MET A 16 20.04 -6.97 16.91
CA MET A 16 19.98 -5.73 17.72
C MET A 16 21.35 -5.20 18.13
N LYS A 17 22.38 -6.07 18.22
CA LYS A 17 23.78 -5.65 18.49
C LYS A 17 24.42 -4.94 17.29
N PHE A 18 23.98 -5.24 16.07
CA PHE A 18 24.52 -4.66 14.83
C PHE A 18 23.82 -3.38 14.40
N ASN A 19 22.62 -3.14 14.88
CA ASN A 19 21.79 -2.01 14.46
C ASN A 19 22.51 -0.64 14.55
N PRO A 20 23.24 -0.27 15.63
CA PRO A 20 23.89 1.04 15.70
C PRO A 20 24.86 1.33 14.55
N GLN A 21 25.63 0.33 14.11
CA GLN A 21 26.60 0.49 13.02
C GLN A 21 25.90 0.59 11.65
N SER A 22 24.84 -0.19 11.46
CA SER A 22 24.00 -0.09 10.25
C SER A 22 23.32 1.27 10.16
N GLN A 23 22.87 1.84 11.29
CA GLN A 23 22.29 3.19 11.32
C GLN A 23 23.29 4.29 10.97
N VAL A 24 24.56 4.15 11.35
CA VAL A 24 25.61 5.10 10.94
C VAL A 24 25.77 5.08 9.42
N PHE A 25 25.88 3.90 8.80
CA PHE A 25 25.92 3.77 7.34
C PHE A 25 24.70 4.41 6.67
N ILE A 26 23.49 4.06 7.10
CA ILE A 26 22.24 4.61 6.56
C ILE A 26 22.24 6.15 6.64
N SER A 27 22.56 6.70 7.80
CA SER A 27 22.58 8.14 8.03
C SER A 27 23.54 8.87 7.09
N GLN A 28 24.77 8.36 6.95
CA GLN A 28 25.80 8.96 6.09
C GLN A 28 25.42 8.84 4.60
N ALA A 29 24.95 7.66 4.16
CA ALA A 29 24.50 7.46 2.78
C ALA A 29 23.30 8.35 2.44
N LYS A 30 22.30 8.45 3.33
CA LYS A 30 21.15 9.35 3.14
C LYS A 30 21.58 10.82 3.01
N LYS A 31 22.53 11.27 3.82
CA LYS A 31 23.05 12.63 3.74
C LYS A 31 23.71 12.89 2.38
N ALA A 32 24.59 11.99 1.93
CA ALA A 32 25.26 12.11 0.64
C ALA A 32 24.25 12.09 -0.53
N LEU A 33 23.30 11.16 -0.52
CA LEU A 33 22.26 11.05 -1.55
C LEU A 33 21.35 12.28 -1.58
N LYS A 34 21.02 12.87 -0.42
CA LYS A 34 20.23 14.10 -0.34
C LYS A 34 20.96 15.29 -0.95
N GLU A 35 22.25 15.44 -0.70
CA GLU A 35 23.07 16.51 -1.32
C GLU A 35 23.19 16.31 -2.83
N LEU A 36 23.42 15.05 -3.30
CA LEU A 36 23.46 14.71 -4.71
C LEU A 36 22.13 14.97 -5.42
N LYS A 37 21.01 14.73 -4.76
CA LYS A 37 19.68 15.03 -5.27
C LYS A 37 19.53 16.50 -5.62
N GLY A 38 20.00 17.41 -4.78
CA GLY A 38 20.00 18.85 -5.05
C GLY A 38 20.88 19.28 -6.23
N LYS A 39 21.85 18.43 -6.66
CA LYS A 39 22.74 18.71 -7.80
C LYS A 39 22.27 18.06 -9.10
N LEU A 40 21.61 16.91 -9.02
CA LEU A 40 21.32 16.05 -10.16
C LEU A 40 19.85 16.10 -10.61
N TYR A 41 18.92 16.40 -9.71
CA TYR A 41 17.49 16.39 -10.07
C TYR A 41 17.12 17.56 -10.97
N THR A 42 16.31 17.29 -11.98
CA THR A 42 15.61 18.31 -12.78
C THR A 42 14.46 18.92 -11.98
N LYS A 43 13.89 20.01 -12.50
CA LYS A 43 12.70 20.62 -11.88
C LYS A 43 11.55 19.61 -11.78
N GLU A 44 11.34 18.80 -12.82
CA GLU A 44 10.28 17.79 -12.87
C GLU A 44 10.47 16.72 -11.78
N LEU A 45 11.72 16.25 -11.59
CA LEU A 45 12.03 15.27 -10.54
C LEU A 45 11.88 15.86 -9.14
N LEU A 46 12.27 17.13 -8.93
CA LEU A 46 12.08 17.81 -7.65
C LEU A 46 10.60 18.03 -7.32
N GLU A 47 9.80 18.40 -8.32
CA GLU A 47 8.36 18.57 -8.18
C GLU A 47 7.65 17.25 -7.80
N LEU A 48 7.98 16.17 -8.50
CA LEU A 48 7.45 14.84 -8.20
C LEU A 48 7.82 14.39 -6.79
N ASP A 49 9.04 14.64 -6.40
CA ASP A 49 9.58 14.32 -5.08
C ASP A 49 8.89 15.11 -3.95
N GLN A 50 8.58 16.41 -4.22
CA GLN A 50 7.79 17.21 -3.28
C GLN A 50 6.36 16.69 -3.16
N LYS A 51 5.73 16.29 -4.28
CA LYS A 51 4.39 15.70 -4.27
C LYS A 51 4.34 14.37 -3.51
N GLU A 52 5.35 13.52 -3.68
CA GLU A 52 5.48 12.30 -2.87
C GLU A 52 5.62 12.61 -1.38
N ALA A 53 6.46 13.60 -1.02
CA ALA A 53 6.63 14.03 0.36
C ALA A 53 5.33 14.59 0.97
N ASP A 54 4.57 15.38 0.20
CA ASP A 54 3.29 15.92 0.64
C ASP A 54 2.23 14.82 0.81
N TYR A 55 2.24 13.80 -0.07
CA TYR A 55 1.39 12.62 0.09
C TYR A 55 1.75 11.82 1.34
N LYS A 56 3.03 11.48 1.54
CA LYS A 56 3.50 10.75 2.74
C LYS A 56 3.24 11.53 4.05
N ALA A 57 3.21 12.86 3.97
CA ALA A 57 2.85 13.74 5.09
C ALA A 57 1.33 13.98 5.23
N GLN A 58 0.49 13.28 4.46
CA GLN A 58 -0.97 13.39 4.45
C GLN A 58 -1.49 14.82 4.17
N LYS A 59 -0.72 15.63 3.41
CA LYS A 59 -1.13 16.97 2.97
C LYS A 59 -1.96 16.96 1.68
N ILE A 60 -1.88 15.89 0.91
CA ILE A 60 -2.69 15.64 -0.28
C ILE A 60 -3.32 14.26 -0.17
N GLU A 61 -4.54 14.15 -0.67
CA GLU A 61 -5.31 12.90 -0.66
C GLU A 61 -4.77 11.89 -1.67
N THR A 62 -5.01 10.60 -1.41
CA THR A 62 -4.58 9.51 -2.29
C THR A 62 -5.08 9.67 -3.72
N ASN A 63 -6.34 10.09 -3.89
CA ASN A 63 -6.96 10.31 -5.20
C ASN A 63 -6.27 11.43 -5.99
N ASP A 64 -5.88 12.50 -5.31
CA ASP A 64 -5.17 13.63 -5.93
C ASP A 64 -3.75 13.22 -6.32
N TYR A 65 -3.08 12.45 -5.47
CA TYR A 65 -1.74 11.95 -5.75
C TYR A 65 -1.73 10.99 -6.95
N ILE A 66 -2.66 10.04 -7.01
CA ILE A 66 -2.83 9.13 -8.16
C ILE A 66 -3.12 9.92 -9.45
N THR A 67 -4.05 10.87 -9.38
CA THR A 67 -4.38 11.73 -10.54
C THR A 67 -3.15 12.49 -11.03
N TYR A 68 -2.32 12.98 -10.11
CA TYR A 68 -1.06 13.63 -10.45
C TYR A 68 -0.07 12.68 -11.12
N LEU A 69 0.14 11.47 -10.56
CA LEU A 69 1.04 10.48 -11.13
C LEU A 69 0.63 10.05 -12.54
N LEU A 70 -0.64 9.70 -12.72
CA LEU A 70 -1.18 9.29 -14.03
C LEU A 70 -1.16 10.44 -15.05
N GLY A 71 -1.29 11.69 -14.60
CA GLY A 71 -1.16 12.87 -15.45
C GLY A 71 0.27 13.11 -15.96
N ARG A 72 1.30 12.58 -15.29
CA ARG A 72 2.71 12.66 -15.70
C ARG A 72 3.07 11.61 -16.75
N ASP A 73 2.47 10.45 -16.70
CA ASP A 73 2.65 9.41 -17.74
C ASP A 73 1.52 9.45 -18.77
N ARG A 74 1.47 10.55 -19.53
CA ARG A 74 0.45 10.77 -20.58
C ARG A 74 0.51 9.74 -21.73
N SER A 75 1.51 8.89 -21.77
CA SER A 75 1.75 7.97 -22.88
C SER A 75 1.26 6.54 -22.63
N ARG A 76 0.86 6.21 -21.40
CA ARG A 76 0.46 4.85 -21.04
C ARG A 76 -0.88 4.82 -20.29
N PRO A 77 -1.79 3.88 -20.65
CA PRO A 77 -2.87 3.52 -19.73
C PRO A 77 -2.25 3.03 -18.42
N VAL A 78 -3.03 3.07 -17.32
CA VAL A 78 -2.60 2.47 -16.03
C VAL A 78 -2.08 1.06 -16.34
N PRO A 79 -0.83 0.74 -16.00
CA PRO A 79 -0.30 -0.59 -16.25
C PRO A 79 -1.18 -1.64 -15.58
N THR A 80 -1.47 -2.72 -16.30
CA THR A 80 -2.40 -3.79 -15.85
C THR A 80 -1.88 -4.54 -14.64
N GLU A 81 -0.59 -4.43 -14.33
CA GLU A 81 0.04 -4.95 -13.13
C GLU A 81 -0.42 -4.22 -11.85
N TYR A 82 -0.79 -2.93 -11.93
CA TYR A 82 -1.25 -2.12 -10.79
C TYR A 82 -2.76 -2.25 -10.58
N LYS A 83 -3.18 -3.38 -10.05
CA LYS A 83 -4.60 -3.75 -9.92
C LYS A 83 -5.39 -2.80 -9.01
N ASN A 84 -4.79 -2.42 -7.87
CA ASN A 84 -5.46 -1.56 -6.90
C ASN A 84 -5.52 -0.12 -7.38
N ILE A 85 -4.49 0.38 -8.07
CA ILE A 85 -4.52 1.70 -8.74
C ILE A 85 -5.60 1.72 -9.83
N ALA A 86 -5.70 0.66 -10.64
CA ALA A 86 -6.72 0.55 -11.68
C ALA A 86 -8.13 0.54 -11.06
N LEU A 87 -8.36 -0.28 -10.01
CA LEU A 87 -9.62 -0.32 -9.27
C LEU A 87 -9.99 1.04 -8.67
N LEU A 88 -9.02 1.72 -8.04
CA LEU A 88 -9.26 3.03 -7.44
C LEU A 88 -9.60 4.07 -8.52
N THR A 89 -8.89 4.06 -9.65
CA THR A 89 -9.19 4.97 -10.78
C THR A 89 -10.59 4.73 -11.32
N GLU A 90 -11.02 3.47 -11.46
CA GLU A 90 -12.39 3.12 -11.87
C GLU A 90 -13.41 3.57 -10.83
N THR A 91 -13.14 3.37 -9.54
CA THR A 91 -14.06 3.80 -8.47
C THR A 91 -14.20 5.32 -8.41
N MET A 92 -13.13 6.08 -8.60
CA MET A 92 -13.18 7.55 -8.70
C MET A 92 -14.07 8.03 -9.87
N ALA A 93 -14.02 7.34 -11.01
CA ALA A 93 -14.88 7.67 -12.14
C ALA A 93 -16.35 7.34 -11.85
N LYS A 94 -16.62 6.21 -11.21
CA LYS A 94 -17.99 5.80 -10.81
C LYS A 94 -18.57 6.72 -9.74
N GLU A 95 -17.78 7.11 -8.75
CA GLU A 95 -18.22 8.02 -7.68
C GLU A 95 -18.79 9.32 -8.24
N LYS A 96 -18.12 9.91 -9.23
CA LYS A 96 -18.59 11.13 -9.92
C LYS A 96 -19.91 10.95 -10.67
N ALA A 97 -20.24 9.72 -11.06
CA ALA A 97 -21.48 9.40 -11.78
C ALA A 97 -22.64 9.04 -10.83
N ILE A 98 -22.39 8.86 -9.53
CA ILE A 98 -23.42 8.50 -8.56
C ILE A 98 -24.28 9.72 -8.21
N ASP A 99 -25.59 9.61 -8.48
CA ASP A 99 -26.60 10.57 -8.01
C ASP A 99 -27.05 10.19 -6.59
N GLN A 100 -26.48 10.84 -5.61
CA GLN A 100 -26.71 10.57 -4.19
C GLN A 100 -28.18 10.73 -3.79
N ILE A 101 -28.90 11.68 -4.42
CA ILE A 101 -30.33 11.90 -4.13
C ILE A 101 -31.14 10.71 -4.62
N LYS A 102 -30.86 10.21 -5.82
CA LYS A 102 -31.56 9.02 -6.35
C LYS A 102 -31.24 7.78 -5.54
N VAL A 103 -29.98 7.57 -5.15
CA VAL A 103 -29.57 6.46 -4.27
C VAL A 103 -30.35 6.50 -2.95
N MET A 104 -30.43 7.68 -2.32
CA MET A 104 -31.17 7.85 -1.07
C MET A 104 -32.67 7.53 -1.24
N ASN A 105 -33.30 8.05 -2.30
CA ASN A 105 -34.71 7.81 -2.57
C ASN A 105 -34.98 6.31 -2.86
N GLU A 106 -34.16 5.66 -3.67
CA GLU A 106 -34.28 4.23 -3.96
C GLU A 106 -34.02 3.39 -2.69
N SER A 107 -33.09 3.76 -1.83
CA SER A 107 -32.83 3.09 -0.54
C SER A 107 -34.05 3.18 0.39
N GLN A 108 -34.67 4.35 0.50
CA GLN A 108 -35.88 4.54 1.32
C GLN A 108 -37.06 3.70 0.77
N ASN A 109 -37.28 3.74 -0.55
CA ASN A 109 -38.34 2.95 -1.20
C ASN A 109 -38.09 1.44 -1.01
N LEU A 110 -36.87 0.97 -1.12
CA LEU A 110 -36.50 -0.42 -0.87
C LEU A 110 -36.80 -0.81 0.57
N LEU A 111 -36.40 -0.01 1.56
CA LEU A 111 -36.69 -0.30 2.97
C LEU A 111 -38.17 -0.38 3.26
N LEU A 112 -38.99 0.53 2.73
CA LEU A 112 -40.47 0.48 2.88
C LEU A 112 -41.07 -0.77 2.24
N ASN A 113 -40.62 -1.13 1.03
CA ASN A 113 -41.09 -2.33 0.34
C ASN A 113 -40.72 -3.62 1.08
N LEU A 114 -39.49 -3.69 1.63
CA LEU A 114 -39.04 -4.81 2.45
C LEU A 114 -39.83 -4.91 3.72
N GLN A 115 -40.02 -3.83 4.48
CA GLN A 115 -40.81 -3.82 5.71
C GLN A 115 -42.24 -4.30 5.44
N SER A 116 -42.89 -3.80 4.38
CA SER A 116 -44.24 -4.21 4.00
C SER A 116 -44.33 -5.70 3.61
N SER A 117 -43.36 -6.19 2.82
CA SER A 117 -43.32 -7.59 2.39
C SER A 117 -43.04 -8.55 3.56
N LEU A 118 -42.10 -8.20 4.46
CA LEU A 118 -41.77 -9.00 5.63
C LEU A 118 -42.97 -9.08 6.62
N ALA A 119 -43.64 -7.94 6.84
CA ALA A 119 -44.83 -7.89 7.67
C ALA A 119 -46.00 -8.76 7.10
N ALA A 120 -46.28 -8.63 5.80
CA ALA A 120 -47.31 -9.40 5.13
C ALA A 120 -47.07 -10.93 5.16
N LYS A 121 -45.78 -11.33 5.17
CA LYS A 121 -45.36 -12.74 5.25
C LYS A 121 -45.11 -13.22 6.69
N SER A 122 -45.32 -12.37 7.71
CA SER A 122 -45.07 -12.65 9.12
C SER A 122 -43.63 -13.10 9.42
N LEU A 123 -42.64 -12.60 8.66
CA LEU A 123 -41.22 -12.93 8.77
C LEU A 123 -40.51 -12.05 9.81
N ARG A 124 -40.84 -12.33 11.10
CA ARG A 124 -40.32 -11.51 12.23
C ARG A 124 -38.78 -11.52 12.31
N ALA A 125 -38.16 -12.69 12.15
CA ALA A 125 -36.71 -12.81 12.24
C ALA A 125 -35.95 -11.92 11.21
N ASP A 126 -36.44 -11.88 9.95
CA ASP A 126 -35.84 -11.03 8.92
C ASP A 126 -36.14 -9.54 9.17
N SER A 127 -37.32 -9.22 9.73
CA SER A 127 -37.67 -7.85 10.13
C SER A 127 -36.76 -7.35 11.26
N ASP A 128 -36.56 -8.15 12.30
CA ASP A 128 -35.67 -7.81 13.44
C ASP A 128 -34.21 -7.69 12.98
N SER A 129 -33.77 -8.58 12.07
CA SER A 129 -32.45 -8.52 11.46
C SER A 129 -32.25 -7.23 10.66
N LEU A 130 -33.25 -6.83 9.84
CA LEU A 130 -33.18 -5.57 9.08
C LEU A 130 -33.02 -4.35 10.00
N MET A 131 -33.78 -4.30 11.09
CA MET A 131 -33.68 -3.21 12.06
C MET A 131 -32.31 -3.21 12.77
N ALA A 132 -31.81 -4.39 13.14
CA ALA A 132 -30.50 -4.52 13.77
C ALA A 132 -29.37 -4.06 12.83
N GLN A 133 -29.39 -4.46 11.56
CA GLN A 133 -28.39 -4.05 10.56
C GLN A 133 -28.44 -2.53 10.30
N ALA A 134 -29.65 -1.94 10.23
CA ALA A 134 -29.79 -0.49 10.09
C ALA A 134 -29.21 0.27 11.31
N GLN A 135 -29.42 -0.26 12.52
CA GLN A 135 -28.85 0.32 13.73
C GLN A 135 -27.32 0.18 13.76
N LEU A 136 -26.78 -0.99 13.36
CA LEU A 136 -25.33 -1.20 13.28
C LEU A 136 -24.66 -0.23 12.29
N LEU A 137 -25.31 0.05 11.14
CA LEU A 137 -24.80 1.06 10.20
C LEU A 137 -24.81 2.46 10.82
N LYS A 138 -25.93 2.86 11.46
CA LYS A 138 -26.06 4.15 12.15
C LYS A 138 -24.99 4.33 13.23
N ASP A 139 -24.70 3.26 13.97
CA ASP A 139 -23.67 3.23 15.02
C ASP A 139 -22.24 3.06 14.46
N GLN A 140 -22.08 3.05 13.13
CA GLN A 140 -20.78 2.86 12.42
C GLN A 140 -20.07 1.53 12.80
N LYS A 141 -20.85 0.51 13.20
CA LYS A 141 -20.31 -0.81 13.56
C LYS A 141 -20.17 -1.75 12.37
N ILE A 142 -20.84 -1.44 11.26
CA ILE A 142 -20.68 -2.12 9.97
C ILE A 142 -20.41 -1.10 8.87
N SER A 143 -19.76 -1.57 7.79
CA SER A 143 -19.50 -0.73 6.63
C SER A 143 -20.77 -0.48 5.81
N PRO A 144 -20.85 0.64 5.06
CA PRO A 144 -21.92 0.83 4.07
C PRO A 144 -22.02 -0.33 3.07
N PHE A 145 -20.88 -0.89 2.63
CA PHE A 145 -20.85 -2.06 1.75
C PHE A 145 -21.59 -3.25 2.37
N SER A 146 -21.29 -3.60 3.62
CA SER A 146 -21.96 -4.71 4.32
C SER A 146 -23.47 -4.51 4.41
N PHE A 147 -23.90 -3.29 4.74
CA PHE A 147 -25.33 -2.98 4.85
C PHE A 147 -26.06 -3.04 3.51
N TYR A 148 -25.54 -2.39 2.47
CA TYR A 148 -26.21 -2.36 1.17
C TYR A 148 -26.16 -3.71 0.45
N SER A 149 -25.11 -4.51 0.65
CA SER A 149 -25.08 -5.92 0.20
C SER A 149 -26.15 -6.74 0.88
N TYR A 150 -26.30 -6.61 2.21
CA TYR A 150 -27.38 -7.27 2.94
C TYR A 150 -28.77 -6.85 2.45
N LEU A 151 -29.01 -5.56 2.19
CA LEU A 151 -30.29 -5.09 1.63
C LEU A 151 -30.57 -5.69 0.26
N LYS A 152 -29.58 -5.77 -0.62
CA LYS A 152 -29.69 -6.39 -1.95
C LYS A 152 -30.07 -7.87 -1.83
N ASP A 153 -29.40 -8.62 -0.97
CA ASP A 153 -29.68 -10.04 -0.73
C ASP A 153 -31.09 -10.25 -0.13
N LEU A 154 -31.47 -9.39 0.82
CA LEU A 154 -32.82 -9.47 1.43
C LEU A 154 -33.89 -9.16 0.39
N ALA A 155 -33.68 -8.17 -0.47
CA ALA A 155 -34.59 -7.82 -1.57
C ALA A 155 -34.75 -8.98 -2.56
N GLN A 156 -33.66 -9.61 -2.98
CA GLN A 156 -33.71 -10.78 -3.88
C GLN A 156 -34.46 -11.96 -3.29
N ARG A 157 -34.41 -12.18 -1.98
CA ARG A 157 -35.14 -13.27 -1.30
C ARG A 157 -36.63 -12.99 -1.13
N HIS A 158 -37.03 -11.76 -0.91
CA HIS A 158 -38.38 -11.44 -0.45
C HIS A 158 -39.21 -10.60 -1.41
N LEU A 159 -38.61 -9.85 -2.32
CA LEU A 159 -39.29 -9.08 -3.34
C LEU A 159 -39.29 -9.85 -4.66
N LYS A 160 -40.40 -9.71 -5.42
CA LYS A 160 -40.54 -10.35 -6.74
C LYS A 160 -39.89 -9.53 -7.86
N ASP A 161 -39.62 -8.27 -7.58
CA ASP A 161 -39.09 -7.34 -8.55
C ASP A 161 -37.60 -7.59 -8.81
N ASP A 162 -37.18 -7.40 -10.06
CA ASP A 162 -35.77 -7.38 -10.41
C ASP A 162 -35.10 -6.14 -9.75
N PHE A 163 -34.16 -6.38 -8.83
CA PHE A 163 -33.50 -5.35 -8.08
C PHE A 163 -32.77 -4.35 -9.01
N VAL A 164 -32.12 -4.84 -10.06
CA VAL A 164 -31.37 -4.01 -11.00
C VAL A 164 -32.28 -3.07 -11.78
N ILE A 165 -33.46 -3.54 -12.16
CA ILE A 165 -34.43 -2.74 -12.92
C ILE A 165 -35.15 -1.73 -12.02
N LYS A 166 -35.51 -2.12 -10.81
CA LYS A 166 -36.34 -1.30 -9.90
C LYS A 166 -35.52 -0.27 -9.12
N TYR A 167 -34.24 -0.59 -8.81
CA TYR A 167 -33.33 0.24 -8.01
C TYR A 167 -31.96 0.43 -8.72
N PRO A 168 -31.94 1.00 -9.95
CA PRO A 168 -30.72 1.05 -10.77
C PRO A 168 -29.60 1.91 -10.15
N ASN A 169 -29.95 3.03 -9.49
CA ASN A 169 -28.96 3.89 -8.86
C ASN A 169 -28.40 3.24 -7.59
N LEU A 170 -29.25 2.58 -6.80
CA LEU A 170 -28.81 1.83 -5.62
C LEU A 170 -27.96 0.62 -6.00
N ASN A 171 -28.29 -0.08 -7.09
CA ASN A 171 -27.46 -1.17 -7.61
C ASN A 171 -26.07 -0.65 -8.03
N SER A 172 -26.02 0.45 -8.79
CA SER A 172 -24.75 1.07 -9.19
C SER A 172 -23.92 1.51 -7.98
N PHE A 173 -24.57 2.04 -6.94
CA PHE A 173 -23.92 2.41 -5.69
C PHE A 173 -23.39 1.19 -4.93
N THR A 174 -24.15 0.10 -4.86
CA THR A 174 -23.70 -1.14 -4.22
C THR A 174 -22.50 -1.75 -4.96
N ASP A 175 -22.51 -1.74 -6.30
CA ASP A 175 -21.40 -2.20 -7.12
C ASP A 175 -20.15 -1.31 -6.95
N TYR A 176 -20.32 0.01 -6.79
CA TYR A 176 -19.24 0.92 -6.42
C TYR A 176 -18.65 0.57 -5.06
N LEU A 177 -19.48 0.40 -4.03
CA LEU A 177 -19.01 0.03 -2.69
C LEU A 177 -18.29 -1.33 -2.67
N ALA A 178 -18.74 -2.31 -3.46
CA ALA A 178 -18.09 -3.60 -3.60
C ALA A 178 -16.66 -3.44 -4.15
N LYS A 179 -16.48 -2.59 -5.17
CA LYS A 179 -15.16 -2.30 -5.74
C LYS A 179 -14.25 -1.57 -4.76
N VAL A 180 -14.75 -0.54 -4.07
CA VAL A 180 -13.99 0.14 -3.02
C VAL A 180 -13.54 -0.84 -1.95
N ASN A 181 -14.43 -1.73 -1.51
CA ASN A 181 -14.12 -2.73 -0.48
C ASN A 181 -13.12 -3.81 -0.96
N SER A 182 -12.95 -3.98 -2.27
CA SER A 182 -12.00 -4.94 -2.85
C SER A 182 -10.58 -4.38 -3.02
N ILE A 183 -10.38 -3.07 -2.79
CA ILE A 183 -9.06 -2.45 -2.84
C ILE A 183 -8.28 -2.85 -1.59
N ASP A 184 -7.13 -3.51 -1.77
CA ASP A 184 -6.19 -3.74 -0.69
C ASP A 184 -5.34 -2.49 -0.48
N SER A 185 -5.42 -1.91 0.72
CA SER A 185 -4.72 -0.67 1.05
C SER A 185 -3.20 -0.83 1.12
N THR A 186 -2.72 -2.02 1.52
CA THR A 186 -1.28 -2.33 1.60
C THR A 186 -0.70 -2.47 0.20
N ASP A 187 -1.34 -3.28 -0.63
CA ASP A 187 -0.93 -3.46 -2.01
C ASP A 187 -1.04 -2.15 -2.80
N LEU A 188 -2.10 -1.36 -2.59
CA LEU A 188 -2.23 -0.03 -3.21
C LEU A 188 -1.04 0.89 -2.87
N PHE A 189 -0.60 0.88 -1.61
CA PHE A 189 0.56 1.68 -1.20
C PHE A 189 1.83 1.23 -1.93
N LEU A 190 2.08 -0.07 -2.02
CA LEU A 190 3.23 -0.65 -2.73
C LEU A 190 3.17 -0.35 -4.24
N GLU A 191 2.00 -0.52 -4.86
CA GLU A 191 1.79 -0.16 -6.27
C GLU A 191 2.08 1.33 -6.52
N LEU A 192 1.70 2.22 -5.60
CA LEU A 192 1.99 3.66 -5.70
C LEU A 192 3.48 3.97 -5.58
N GLU A 193 4.20 3.29 -4.70
CA GLU A 193 5.66 3.45 -4.59
C GLU A 193 6.37 2.96 -5.86
N ASP A 194 5.93 1.84 -6.43
CA ASP A 194 6.49 1.31 -7.67
C ASP A 194 6.19 2.22 -8.87
N LEU A 195 4.94 2.67 -9.03
CA LEU A 195 4.55 3.61 -10.08
C LEU A 195 5.37 4.93 -9.98
N ASN A 196 5.49 5.48 -8.78
CA ASN A 196 6.29 6.69 -8.54
C ASN A 196 7.76 6.48 -8.91
N PHE A 197 8.33 5.33 -8.56
CA PHE A 197 9.70 4.96 -8.93
C PHE A 197 9.86 4.88 -10.45
N GLU A 198 8.96 4.21 -11.16
CA GLU A 198 8.99 4.09 -12.62
C GLU A 198 8.88 5.45 -13.31
N ILE A 199 7.97 6.32 -12.85
CA ILE A 199 7.84 7.67 -13.38
C ILE A 199 9.14 8.46 -13.18
N LYS A 200 9.78 8.38 -12.00
CA LYS A 200 11.09 9.01 -11.74
C LYS A 200 12.16 8.49 -12.68
N GLN A 201 12.21 7.17 -12.93
CA GLN A 201 13.13 6.57 -13.89
C GLN A 201 12.88 7.08 -15.32
N ALA A 202 11.63 7.18 -15.74
CA ALA A 202 11.24 7.68 -17.06
C ALA A 202 11.55 9.18 -17.24
N LEU A 203 11.41 10.00 -16.21
CA LEU A 203 11.76 11.43 -16.21
C LEU A 203 13.27 11.68 -16.16
N SER A 204 14.07 10.67 -15.85
CA SER A 204 15.52 10.78 -15.77
C SER A 204 16.15 10.93 -17.14
N ARG A 205 17.06 11.90 -17.27
CA ARG A 205 17.77 12.22 -18.52
C ARG A 205 19.15 11.59 -18.61
N THR A 206 19.69 11.15 -17.47
CA THR A 206 21.05 10.58 -17.37
C THR A 206 21.06 9.31 -16.54
N ASP A 207 22.04 8.45 -16.78
CA ASP A 207 22.23 7.23 -15.97
C ASP A 207 22.59 7.55 -14.51
N GLU A 208 23.26 8.67 -14.26
CA GLU A 208 23.53 9.13 -12.89
C GLU A 208 22.23 9.46 -12.14
N GLN A 209 21.25 10.11 -12.80
CA GLN A 209 19.94 10.35 -12.19
C GLN A 209 19.20 9.04 -11.90
N LYS A 210 19.20 8.10 -12.84
CA LYS A 210 18.59 6.79 -12.66
C LYS A 210 19.22 6.02 -11.50
N THR A 211 20.54 6.04 -11.43
CA THR A 211 21.29 5.38 -10.34
C THR A 211 21.01 6.04 -8.99
N LEU A 212 20.93 7.38 -8.95
CA LEU A 212 20.58 8.12 -7.74
C LEU A 212 19.19 7.75 -7.23
N ILE A 213 18.18 7.68 -8.12
CA ILE A 213 16.82 7.29 -7.77
C ILE A 213 16.80 5.87 -7.21
N LYS A 214 17.52 4.94 -7.84
CA LYS A 214 17.66 3.57 -7.35
C LYS A 214 18.35 3.52 -5.98
N ALA A 215 19.41 4.30 -5.80
CA ALA A 215 20.14 4.37 -4.53
C ALA A 215 19.26 4.96 -3.41
N LEU A 216 18.44 5.99 -3.70
CA LEU A 216 17.49 6.57 -2.75
C LEU A 216 16.42 5.57 -2.32
N ARG A 217 15.85 4.78 -3.26
CA ARG A 217 14.91 3.71 -2.95
C ARG A 217 15.57 2.64 -2.09
N ASN A 218 16.73 2.16 -2.49
CA ASN A 218 17.41 1.07 -1.79
C ASN A 218 17.87 1.47 -0.38
N ILE A 219 18.34 2.72 -0.17
CA ILE A 219 18.71 3.16 1.18
C ILE A 219 17.50 3.35 2.09
N SER A 220 16.34 3.76 1.54
CA SER A 220 15.08 3.82 2.28
C SER A 220 14.61 2.43 2.70
N PHE A 221 14.69 1.45 1.78
CA PHE A 221 14.42 0.06 2.09
C PHE A 221 15.36 -0.46 3.20
N LEU A 222 16.68 -0.24 3.09
CA LEU A 222 17.66 -0.69 4.09
C LEU A 222 17.41 -0.05 5.46
N GLU A 223 16.94 1.19 5.51
CA GLU A 223 16.52 1.82 6.77
C GLU A 223 15.35 1.05 7.42
N GLY A 224 14.31 0.72 6.64
CA GLY A 224 13.20 -0.12 7.09
C GLY A 224 13.67 -1.51 7.52
N PHE A 225 14.54 -2.12 6.71
CA PHE A 225 15.09 -3.47 6.92
C PHE A 225 15.84 -3.58 8.26
N PHE A 226 16.75 -2.65 8.55
CA PHE A 226 17.48 -2.63 9.81
C PHE A 226 16.62 -2.16 11.00
N ASN A 227 15.48 -1.51 10.77
CA ASN A 227 14.52 -1.13 11.80
C ASN A 227 13.37 -2.12 11.98
N LEU A 228 13.41 -3.29 11.32
CA LEU A 228 12.38 -4.34 11.38
C LEU A 228 10.99 -3.86 10.94
N LYS A 229 10.95 -3.04 9.88
CA LYS A 229 9.72 -2.41 9.35
C LYS A 229 9.46 -2.79 7.88
N VAL A 230 9.93 -3.95 7.44
CA VAL A 230 9.79 -4.42 6.05
C VAL A 230 8.65 -5.41 5.96
N SER A 231 7.78 -5.24 4.97
CA SER A 231 6.72 -6.19 4.63
C SER A 231 7.28 -7.45 3.95
N ASN A 232 6.43 -8.48 3.79
CA ASN A 232 6.84 -9.70 3.07
C ASN A 232 7.13 -9.41 1.59
N GLU A 233 6.36 -8.54 0.96
CA GLU A 233 6.49 -8.13 -0.45
C GLU A 233 7.79 -7.35 -0.67
N GLU A 234 8.12 -6.41 0.22
CA GLU A 234 9.40 -5.70 0.20
C GLU A 234 10.58 -6.64 0.43
N LEU A 235 10.44 -7.62 1.32
CA LEU A 235 11.46 -8.65 1.53
C LEU A 235 11.66 -9.50 0.28
N ASP A 236 10.60 -9.93 -0.40
CA ASP A 236 10.67 -10.68 -1.63
C ASP A 236 11.32 -9.85 -2.77
N TYR A 237 11.02 -8.55 -2.86
CA TYR A 237 11.72 -7.63 -3.77
C TYR A 237 13.22 -7.57 -3.46
N TYR A 238 13.61 -7.42 -2.19
CA TYR A 238 15.02 -7.42 -1.77
C TYR A 238 15.73 -8.72 -2.16
N LEU A 239 15.12 -9.87 -1.87
CA LEU A 239 15.70 -11.19 -2.16
C LEU A 239 15.99 -11.38 -3.66
N ASN A 240 15.18 -10.80 -4.53
CA ASN A 240 15.36 -10.80 -5.98
C ASN A 240 16.37 -9.76 -6.48
N ASN A 241 16.76 -8.76 -5.65
CA ASN A 241 17.58 -7.61 -6.03
C ASN A 241 18.78 -7.38 -5.09
N LYS A 242 19.29 -8.42 -4.41
CA LYS A 242 20.29 -8.33 -3.34
C LYS A 242 21.52 -7.49 -3.71
N ASP A 243 22.06 -7.66 -4.91
CA ASP A 243 23.30 -6.97 -5.31
C ASP A 243 23.16 -5.45 -5.33
N SER A 244 21.97 -4.94 -5.58
CA SER A 244 21.72 -3.50 -5.56
C SER A 244 21.56 -2.91 -4.15
N HIS A 245 21.50 -3.77 -3.13
CA HIS A 245 21.42 -3.38 -1.72
C HIS A 245 22.75 -3.57 -0.97
N LYS A 246 23.73 -4.24 -1.59
CA LYS A 246 25.07 -4.37 -1.03
C LYS A 246 25.79 -3.02 -0.98
N VAL A 247 26.68 -2.90 -0.03
CA VAL A 247 27.52 -1.68 0.12
C VAL A 247 28.30 -1.36 -1.16
N ALA A 248 28.78 -2.37 -1.89
CA ALA A 248 29.49 -2.19 -3.15
C ALA A 248 28.69 -1.38 -4.19
N PHE A 249 27.35 -1.53 -4.26
CA PHE A 249 26.51 -0.73 -5.13
C PHE A 249 26.56 0.75 -4.74
N PHE A 250 26.41 1.07 -3.46
CA PHE A 250 26.47 2.45 -2.98
C PHE A 250 27.86 3.06 -3.15
N GLU A 251 28.91 2.32 -2.87
CA GLU A 251 30.30 2.79 -3.05
C GLU A 251 30.62 3.11 -4.50
N SER A 252 30.23 2.23 -5.42
CA SER A 252 30.50 2.42 -6.86
C SER A 252 29.86 3.71 -7.40
N PHE A 253 28.75 4.14 -6.83
CA PHE A 253 28.06 5.38 -7.18
C PHE A 253 28.50 6.57 -6.34
N LEU A 254 28.52 6.44 -5.01
CA LEU A 254 28.73 7.57 -4.11
C LEU A 254 30.17 8.08 -4.16
N LYS A 255 31.19 7.22 -4.16
CA LYS A 255 32.60 7.65 -4.14
C LYS A 255 32.93 8.57 -5.32
N PRO A 256 32.67 8.20 -6.58
CA PRO A 256 32.96 9.11 -7.70
C PRO A 256 32.03 10.33 -7.73
N ALA A 257 30.76 10.19 -7.35
CA ALA A 257 29.80 11.29 -7.34
C ALA A 257 30.15 12.36 -6.28
N ILE A 258 30.53 11.95 -5.08
CA ILE A 258 30.99 12.86 -4.00
C ILE A 258 32.15 13.73 -4.50
N LYS A 259 33.13 13.11 -5.15
CA LYS A 259 34.27 13.83 -5.72
C LYS A 259 33.86 14.76 -6.87
N LYS A 260 33.05 14.25 -7.81
CA LYS A 260 32.64 15.01 -9.00
C LYS A 260 31.82 16.25 -8.66
N TYR A 261 30.89 16.14 -7.68
CA TYR A 261 29.94 17.19 -7.33
C TYR A 261 30.35 17.98 -6.07
N ASN A 262 31.55 17.71 -5.54
CA ASN A 262 32.08 18.36 -4.33
C ASN A 262 31.07 18.31 -3.16
N ILE A 263 30.61 17.11 -2.84
CA ILE A 263 29.66 16.85 -1.76
C ILE A 263 30.39 16.85 -0.43
N SER A 264 29.82 17.52 0.57
CA SER A 264 30.46 17.65 1.90
C SER A 264 30.23 16.41 2.80
N ALA A 265 29.42 15.47 2.36
CA ALA A 265 29.12 14.27 3.14
C ALA A 265 30.34 13.37 3.24
N PHE A 266 30.68 13.01 4.47
CA PHE A 266 31.74 12.04 4.77
C PHE A 266 31.08 10.65 4.88
N ILE A 267 31.76 9.64 4.33
CA ILE A 267 31.29 8.26 4.38
C ILE A 267 32.41 7.41 4.99
N ASP A 268 32.23 7.02 6.25
CA ASP A 268 33.13 6.18 7.01
C ASP A 268 32.39 4.98 7.60
N TYR A 269 32.56 3.83 6.98
CA TYR A 269 31.96 2.56 7.41
C TYR A 269 32.82 1.39 6.93
N ASN A 270 32.63 0.24 7.57
CA ASN A 270 33.24 -1.02 7.14
C ASN A 270 32.29 -1.78 6.20
N PRO A 271 32.57 -1.85 4.86
CA PRO A 271 31.69 -2.51 3.90
C PRO A 271 31.36 -3.97 4.26
N ASN A 272 32.40 -4.75 4.63
CA ASN A 272 32.24 -6.17 4.95
C ASN A 272 31.33 -6.37 6.18
N LEU A 273 31.41 -5.46 7.14
CA LEU A 273 30.58 -5.51 8.32
C LEU A 273 29.09 -5.26 7.98
N ILE A 274 28.81 -4.22 7.18
CA ILE A 274 27.43 -3.92 6.78
C ILE A 274 26.84 -5.06 5.93
N ASP A 275 27.60 -5.62 4.98
CA ASP A 275 27.14 -6.73 4.16
C ASP A 275 26.92 -8.02 5.00
N SER A 276 27.73 -8.23 6.06
CA SER A 276 27.44 -9.31 7.02
C SER A 276 26.16 -9.09 7.82
N HIS A 277 25.88 -7.82 8.19
CA HIS A 277 24.62 -7.47 8.86
C HIS A 277 23.41 -7.70 7.95
N LEU A 278 23.50 -7.43 6.65
CA LEU A 278 22.43 -7.77 5.69
C LEU A 278 22.07 -9.25 5.74
N THR A 279 23.09 -10.12 5.76
CA THR A 279 22.89 -11.58 5.84
C THR A 279 22.21 -11.99 7.14
N GLU A 280 22.63 -11.42 8.28
CA GLU A 280 22.05 -11.71 9.59
C GLU A 280 20.59 -11.29 9.70
N PHE A 281 20.25 -10.11 9.18
CA PHE A 281 18.86 -9.64 9.14
C PHE A 281 18.01 -10.46 8.16
N GLU A 282 18.56 -10.88 7.01
CA GLU A 282 17.88 -11.76 6.08
C GLU A 282 17.51 -13.10 6.75
N ASP A 283 18.42 -13.70 7.47
CA ASP A 283 18.17 -14.96 8.18
C ASP A 283 17.11 -14.78 9.29
N PHE A 284 17.15 -13.65 10.00
CA PHE A 284 16.09 -13.30 10.96
C PHE A 284 14.72 -13.20 10.30
N TYR A 285 14.58 -12.47 9.19
CA TYR A 285 13.30 -12.32 8.48
C TYR A 285 12.76 -13.67 7.96
N LYS A 286 13.62 -14.58 7.50
CA LYS A 286 13.22 -15.94 7.13
C LYS A 286 12.58 -16.68 8.31
N VAL A 287 13.22 -16.61 9.48
CA VAL A 287 12.70 -17.25 10.71
C VAL A 287 11.37 -16.61 11.15
N VAL A 288 11.21 -15.30 10.99
CA VAL A 288 9.92 -14.62 11.24
C VAL A 288 8.83 -15.13 10.31
N LYS A 289 9.10 -15.22 9.00
CA LYS A 289 8.15 -15.76 8.02
C LYS A 289 7.75 -17.20 8.34
N ASP A 290 8.71 -18.07 8.69
CA ASP A 290 8.44 -19.46 9.09
C ASP A 290 7.58 -19.54 10.35
N ARG A 291 7.85 -18.67 11.34
CA ARG A 291 7.07 -18.57 12.57
C ARG A 291 5.62 -18.17 12.30
N ASP A 292 5.42 -17.18 11.46
CA ASP A 292 4.08 -16.63 11.15
C ASP A 292 3.24 -17.67 10.39
N ILE A 293 3.84 -18.41 9.44
CA ILE A 293 3.20 -19.56 8.77
C ILE A 293 2.82 -20.64 9.79
N ALA A 294 3.73 -20.99 10.71
CA ALA A 294 3.45 -21.99 11.73
C ALA A 294 2.32 -21.56 12.70
N MET A 295 2.23 -20.27 13.02
CA MET A 295 1.14 -19.72 13.86
C MET A 295 -0.21 -19.81 13.16
N VAL A 296 -0.29 -19.42 11.88
CA VAL A 296 -1.52 -19.52 11.08
C VAL A 296 -2.00 -20.97 10.96
N ASN A 297 -1.08 -21.92 10.65
CA ASN A 297 -1.41 -23.33 10.53
C ASN A 297 -1.93 -23.94 11.85
N ASN A 298 -1.42 -23.48 12.98
CA ASN A 298 -1.93 -23.94 14.28
C ASN A 298 -3.32 -23.40 14.60
N SER A 299 -3.58 -22.13 14.25
CA SER A 299 -4.89 -21.50 14.48
C SER A 299 -6.02 -22.09 13.61
N ILE A 300 -5.67 -22.71 12.48
CA ILE A 300 -6.62 -23.40 11.61
C ILE A 300 -6.90 -24.83 12.08
N SER A 301 -5.97 -25.43 12.83
CA SER A 301 -6.07 -26.81 13.31
C SER A 301 -6.75 -26.95 14.67
N GLU A 302 -7.04 -25.87 15.38
CA GLU A 302 -7.88 -25.77 16.57
C GLU A 302 -9.33 -25.41 16.23
#